data_c60736dbeafe932ca1f004b891cc35b2
#
_entry.id   c60736dbeafe932ca1f004b891cc35b2
#
_cell.length_a   1.000
_cell.length_b   1.000
_cell.length_c   1.000
_cell.angle_alpha   90.00
_cell.angle_beta   90.00
_cell.angle_gamma   90.00
#
_symmetry.space_group_name_H-M   'P 1'
#
loop_
_entity.id
_entity.type
_entity.pdbx_description
1 polymer ?
#
loop_
_entity_poly.entity_id
_entity_poly.type
_entity_poly.pdbx_seq_one_letter_code
_entity_poly.pdbx_strand_id
1 'polypeptide(L)'
;KTDEETGTKRKLSKRKDPEANASFYIEKGYPIQGIMEYLLNIANSNFYDWRIQNPDKDINDFVLKLDKIHKSGALFDFVKFENVCKDVLAKYTAEDIYNLALEWSEQLNMDLHKRLEENKGYCISILNIERGNGKIRKDISKMEDIEEQLEIFFDDTFNSLEYPEFKEGYRDILKRYLEAFNINDDVDRKS
;
A
#
# COMPACT_ATOMS: atom_id res chain seq x y z
N LYS A 1 6.33 -12.67 -17.35
CA LYS A 1 5.27 -13.00 -16.37
C LYS A 1 4.57 -14.30 -16.73
N THR A 2 3.81 -14.85 -15.81
CA THR A 2 2.88 -15.94 -16.11
C THR A 2 1.62 -15.35 -16.76
N ASP A 3 1.17 -15.93 -17.83
CA ASP A 3 -0.09 -15.57 -18.48
C ASP A 3 -1.25 -16.14 -17.68
N GLU A 4 -2.24 -15.30 -17.36
CA GLU A 4 -3.33 -15.66 -16.45
C GLU A 4 -4.33 -16.65 -17.10
N GLU A 5 -4.50 -16.58 -18.42
CA GLU A 5 -5.44 -17.45 -19.13
C GLU A 5 -4.84 -18.84 -19.43
N THR A 6 -3.54 -18.87 -19.79
CA THR A 6 -2.90 -20.10 -20.27
C THR A 6 -1.98 -20.76 -19.24
N GLY A 7 -1.63 -20.04 -18.16
CA GLY A 7 -0.64 -20.49 -17.16
C GLY A 7 0.80 -20.58 -17.69
N THR A 8 1.05 -20.16 -18.93
CA THR A 8 2.37 -20.26 -19.57
C THR A 8 3.24 -19.03 -19.29
N LYS A 9 4.56 -19.24 -19.24
CA LYS A 9 5.50 -18.12 -19.09
C LYS A 9 5.65 -17.40 -20.43
N ARG A 10 5.47 -16.08 -20.42
CA ARG A 10 5.65 -15.23 -21.59
C ARG A 10 6.47 -13.99 -21.27
N LYS A 11 7.03 -13.37 -22.28
CA LYS A 11 7.72 -12.09 -22.17
C LYS A 11 6.71 -10.96 -21.88
N LEU A 12 7.07 -10.03 -21.01
CA LEU A 12 6.33 -8.78 -20.80
C LEU A 12 6.28 -7.97 -22.10
N SER A 13 5.12 -7.41 -22.39
CA SER A 13 4.87 -6.62 -23.60
C SER A 13 4.31 -5.25 -23.22
N LYS A 14 5.01 -4.17 -23.60
CA LYS A 14 4.54 -2.80 -23.36
C LYS A 14 3.13 -2.50 -23.90
N ARG A 15 2.65 -3.29 -24.88
CA ARG A 15 1.32 -3.12 -25.46
C ARG A 15 0.20 -3.84 -24.69
N LYS A 16 0.55 -4.92 -23.99
CA LYS A 16 -0.42 -5.79 -23.31
C LYS A 16 -0.32 -5.70 -21.79
N ASP A 17 0.84 -5.30 -21.28
CA ASP A 17 1.15 -5.31 -19.85
C ASP A 17 1.51 -3.88 -19.41
N PRO A 18 0.58 -3.16 -18.76
CA PRO A 18 0.84 -1.81 -18.25
C PRO A 18 2.08 -1.75 -17.37
N GLU A 19 2.30 -2.79 -16.56
CA GLU A 19 3.46 -2.96 -15.68
C GLU A 19 4.81 -3.09 -16.42
N ALA A 20 4.81 -3.16 -17.75
CA ALA A 20 6.03 -3.08 -18.55
C ALA A 20 6.47 -1.64 -18.85
N ASN A 21 5.69 -0.64 -18.45
CA ASN A 21 5.96 0.79 -18.63
C ASN A 21 6.26 1.46 -17.29
N ALA A 22 7.27 2.31 -17.25
CA ALA A 22 7.63 3.06 -16.04
C ALA A 22 6.52 4.03 -15.61
N SER A 23 5.78 4.63 -16.56
CA SER A 23 4.66 5.52 -16.28
C SER A 23 3.59 4.88 -15.43
N PHE A 24 3.31 3.60 -15.62
CA PHE A 24 2.35 2.85 -14.81
C PHE A 24 2.63 2.96 -13.31
N TYR A 25 3.88 2.83 -12.91
CA TYR A 25 4.26 2.89 -11.48
C TYR A 25 4.16 4.32 -10.93
N ILE A 26 4.48 5.32 -11.75
CA ILE A 26 4.37 6.74 -11.38
C ILE A 26 2.90 7.12 -11.24
N GLU A 27 2.07 6.78 -12.24
CA GLU A 27 0.64 7.06 -12.26
C GLU A 27 -0.11 6.43 -11.08
N LYS A 28 0.30 5.24 -10.65
CA LYS A 28 -0.26 4.55 -9.49
C LYS A 28 0.34 4.99 -8.14
N GLY A 29 1.44 5.72 -8.16
CA GLY A 29 2.12 6.20 -6.95
C GLY A 29 2.85 5.10 -6.17
N TYR A 30 3.44 4.12 -6.87
CA TYR A 30 4.30 3.12 -6.20
C TYR A 30 5.58 3.77 -5.66
N PRO A 31 6.03 3.41 -4.44
CA PRO A 31 7.25 3.97 -3.86
C PRO A 31 8.47 3.54 -4.67
N ILE A 32 9.32 4.50 -5.06
CA ILE A 32 10.54 4.24 -5.83
C ILE A 32 11.43 3.21 -5.14
N GLN A 33 11.56 3.28 -3.82
CA GLN A 33 12.33 2.31 -3.04
C GLN A 33 11.77 0.89 -3.19
N GLY A 34 10.43 0.71 -3.19
CA GLY A 34 9.79 -0.59 -3.39
C GLY A 34 10.07 -1.16 -4.79
N ILE A 35 10.02 -0.30 -5.82
CA ILE A 35 10.39 -0.69 -7.19
C ILE A 35 11.84 -1.16 -7.25
N MET A 36 12.77 -0.40 -6.68
CA MET A 36 14.20 -0.72 -6.67
C MET A 36 14.49 -2.01 -5.88
N GLU A 37 13.89 -2.19 -4.71
CA GLU A 37 14.05 -3.42 -3.92
C GLU A 37 13.53 -4.66 -4.67
N TYR A 38 12.39 -4.55 -5.32
CA TYR A 38 11.88 -5.64 -6.13
C TYR A 38 12.78 -5.97 -7.32
N LEU A 39 13.25 -4.95 -8.06
CA LEU A 39 14.16 -5.14 -9.18
C LEU A 39 15.48 -5.81 -8.75
N LEU A 40 16.06 -5.40 -7.62
CA LEU A 40 17.26 -6.03 -7.07
C LEU A 40 17.00 -7.49 -6.65
N ASN A 41 15.84 -7.77 -6.05
CA ASN A 41 15.44 -9.13 -5.70
C ASN A 41 15.40 -10.09 -6.90
N ILE A 42 14.90 -9.62 -8.04
CA ILE A 42 14.80 -10.46 -9.24
C ILE A 42 16.08 -10.46 -10.09
N ALA A 43 16.94 -9.43 -9.95
CA ALA A 43 18.16 -9.30 -10.73
C ALA A 43 19.37 -9.96 -10.06
N ASN A 44 19.48 -9.94 -8.74
CA ASN A 44 20.69 -10.37 -8.01
C ASN A 44 20.37 -11.37 -6.90
N SER A 45 20.91 -12.59 -7.00
CA SER A 45 20.62 -13.68 -6.06
C SER A 45 21.02 -13.41 -4.61
N ASN A 46 21.93 -12.46 -4.35
CA ASN A 46 22.42 -12.15 -3.01
C ASN A 46 21.60 -11.05 -2.31
N PHE A 47 20.73 -10.33 -3.06
CA PHE A 47 20.01 -9.19 -2.48
C PHE A 47 19.03 -9.62 -1.39
N TYR A 48 18.30 -10.70 -1.61
CA TYR A 48 17.33 -11.21 -0.63
C TYR A 48 17.98 -11.54 0.72
N ASP A 49 19.09 -12.29 0.70
CA ASP A 49 19.81 -12.67 1.92
C ASP A 49 20.42 -11.44 2.60
N TRP A 50 20.96 -10.50 1.81
CA TRP A 50 21.48 -9.25 2.34
C TRP A 50 20.38 -8.42 3.02
N ARG A 51 19.18 -8.32 2.43
CA ARG A 51 18.07 -7.57 3.01
C ARG A 51 17.57 -8.19 4.31
N ILE A 52 17.50 -9.51 4.41
CA ILE A 52 17.14 -10.20 5.67
C ILE A 52 18.15 -9.87 6.78
N GLN A 53 19.45 -9.86 6.47
CA GLN A 53 20.50 -9.54 7.42
C GLN A 53 20.60 -8.04 7.77
N ASN A 54 20.05 -7.18 6.91
CA ASN A 54 20.13 -5.73 7.02
C ASN A 54 18.76 -5.08 6.77
N PRO A 55 17.73 -5.35 7.62
CA PRO A 55 16.35 -4.94 7.35
C PRO A 55 16.16 -3.42 7.30
N ASP A 56 16.99 -2.67 8.04
CA ASP A 56 16.85 -1.21 8.19
C ASP A 56 17.91 -0.40 7.45
N LYS A 57 18.84 -1.08 6.74
CA LYS A 57 19.85 -0.37 5.95
C LYS A 57 19.27 0.23 4.68
N ASP A 58 19.84 1.35 4.27
CA ASP A 58 19.54 1.95 2.97
C ASP A 58 19.87 0.96 1.85
N ILE A 59 19.04 0.93 0.81
CA ILE A 59 19.21 0.05 -0.35
C ILE A 59 20.54 0.36 -1.08
N ASN A 60 21.00 1.61 -1.01
CA ASN A 60 22.26 2.05 -1.61
C ASN A 60 23.51 1.46 -0.91
N ASP A 61 23.35 0.90 0.30
CA ASP A 61 24.42 0.18 0.99
C ASP A 61 24.65 -1.22 0.39
N PHE A 62 23.74 -1.70 -0.47
CA PHE A 62 23.91 -2.98 -1.13
C PHE A 62 24.93 -2.91 -2.26
N VAL A 63 25.97 -3.74 -2.16
CA VAL A 63 26.99 -3.85 -3.21
C VAL A 63 26.53 -4.85 -4.28
N LEU A 64 26.10 -4.32 -5.42
CA LEU A 64 25.71 -5.13 -6.57
C LEU A 64 26.90 -5.89 -7.14
N LYS A 65 26.84 -7.23 -7.13
CA LYS A 65 27.87 -8.09 -7.70
C LYS A 65 27.41 -8.61 -9.08
N LEU A 66 28.16 -8.26 -10.12
CA LEU A 66 27.81 -8.60 -11.50
C LEU A 66 27.80 -10.11 -11.78
N ASP A 67 28.69 -10.86 -11.11
CA ASP A 67 28.73 -12.33 -11.20
C ASP A 67 27.50 -13.03 -10.59
N LYS A 68 26.72 -12.31 -9.79
CA LYS A 68 25.48 -12.76 -9.13
C LYS A 68 24.20 -12.32 -9.86
N ILE A 69 24.35 -11.64 -10.99
CA ILE A 69 23.19 -11.29 -11.84
C ILE A 69 22.70 -12.54 -12.56
N HIS A 70 21.38 -12.75 -12.54
CA HIS A 70 20.74 -13.84 -13.26
C HIS A 70 20.93 -13.69 -14.77
N LYS A 71 21.54 -14.68 -15.43
CA LYS A 71 21.75 -14.69 -16.89
C LYS A 71 20.47 -14.95 -17.68
N SER A 72 19.49 -15.61 -17.08
CA SER A 72 18.16 -15.84 -17.66
C SER A 72 17.22 -14.72 -17.27
N GLY A 73 16.24 -14.38 -18.12
CA GLY A 73 15.21 -13.41 -17.78
C GLY A 73 14.47 -13.77 -16.50
N ALA A 74 14.34 -12.82 -15.60
CA ALA A 74 13.61 -12.99 -14.36
C ALA A 74 12.09 -13.10 -14.62
N LEU A 75 11.40 -13.91 -13.81
CA LEU A 75 9.94 -13.97 -13.84
C LEU A 75 9.40 -12.78 -13.04
N PHE A 76 8.68 -11.88 -13.70
CA PHE A 76 7.99 -10.80 -13.05
C PHE A 76 6.71 -11.34 -12.38
N ASP A 77 6.59 -11.13 -11.07
CA ASP A 77 5.45 -11.48 -10.22
C ASP A 77 4.90 -10.20 -9.59
N PHE A 78 3.71 -9.80 -10.04
CA PHE A 78 3.09 -8.54 -9.62
C PHE A 78 2.64 -8.58 -8.15
N VAL A 79 2.12 -9.72 -7.67
CA VAL A 79 1.72 -9.88 -6.27
C VAL A 79 2.94 -9.75 -5.35
N LYS A 80 4.06 -10.37 -5.71
CA LYS A 80 5.31 -10.24 -4.97
C LYS A 80 5.82 -8.80 -5.00
N PHE A 81 5.69 -8.10 -6.13
CA PHE A 81 6.05 -6.69 -6.25
C PHE A 81 5.24 -5.82 -5.28
N GLU A 82 3.91 -5.96 -5.27
CA GLU A 82 3.05 -5.20 -4.35
C GLU A 82 3.37 -5.49 -2.88
N ASN A 83 3.66 -6.74 -2.53
CA ASN A 83 4.07 -7.10 -1.17
C ASN A 83 5.40 -6.40 -0.76
N VAL A 84 6.37 -6.29 -1.68
CA VAL A 84 7.60 -5.53 -1.43
C VAL A 84 7.30 -4.05 -1.20
N CYS A 85 6.41 -3.45 -1.99
CA CYS A 85 5.98 -2.07 -1.79
C CYS A 85 5.29 -1.86 -0.44
N LYS A 86 4.41 -2.79 -0.03
CA LYS A 86 3.79 -2.78 1.31
C LYS A 86 4.83 -2.87 2.42
N ASP A 87 5.83 -3.71 2.28
CA ASP A 87 6.93 -3.85 3.26
C ASP A 87 7.76 -2.57 3.40
N VAL A 88 7.96 -1.86 2.29
CA VAL A 88 8.63 -0.55 2.29
C VAL A 88 7.78 0.51 2.97
N LEU A 89 6.52 0.68 2.54
CA LEU A 89 5.61 1.71 3.09
C LEU A 89 5.25 1.45 4.56
N ALA A 90 5.27 0.19 5.00
CA ALA A 90 5.04 -0.16 6.40
C ALA A 90 6.08 0.42 7.37
N LYS A 91 7.27 0.78 6.88
CA LYS A 91 8.35 1.42 7.66
C LYS A 91 8.21 2.95 7.75
N TYR A 92 7.37 3.55 6.91
CA TYR A 92 7.19 4.99 6.86
C TYR A 92 6.26 5.45 7.98
N THR A 93 6.49 6.65 8.48
CA THR A 93 5.56 7.30 9.41
C THR A 93 4.26 7.70 8.69
N ALA A 94 3.20 7.96 9.44
CA ALA A 94 1.95 8.48 8.88
C ALA A 94 2.17 9.82 8.16
N GLU A 95 3.08 10.66 8.67
CA GLU A 95 3.42 11.94 8.06
C GLU A 95 4.19 11.76 6.75
N ASP A 96 5.12 10.79 6.67
CA ASP A 96 5.83 10.47 5.42
C ASP A 96 4.85 10.00 4.34
N ILE A 97 3.91 9.11 4.70
CA ILE A 97 2.88 8.62 3.77
C ILE A 97 1.96 9.76 3.33
N TYR A 98 1.53 10.62 4.26
CA TYR A 98 0.73 11.79 3.94
C TYR A 98 1.45 12.71 2.93
N ASN A 99 2.73 13.01 3.15
CA ASN A 99 3.49 13.88 2.26
C ASN A 99 3.66 13.26 0.86
N LEU A 100 3.92 11.96 0.77
CA LEU A 100 3.98 11.24 -0.52
C LEU A 100 2.63 11.26 -1.24
N ALA A 101 1.53 11.04 -0.52
CA ALA A 101 0.19 11.07 -1.09
C ALA A 101 -0.19 12.48 -1.57
N LEU A 102 0.18 13.51 -0.81
CA LEU A 102 -0.07 14.91 -1.16
C LEU A 102 0.68 15.30 -2.45
N GLU A 103 1.98 14.97 -2.56
CA GLU A 103 2.79 15.23 -3.74
C GLU A 103 2.26 14.48 -4.98
N TRP A 104 1.94 13.18 -4.82
CA TRP A 104 1.42 12.37 -5.91
C TRP A 104 0.05 12.86 -6.39
N SER A 105 -0.86 13.20 -5.46
CA SER A 105 -2.24 13.59 -5.78
C SER A 105 -2.34 14.95 -6.45
N GLU A 106 -1.40 15.86 -6.24
CA GLU A 106 -1.36 17.18 -6.90
C GLU A 106 -1.42 17.08 -8.43
N GLN A 107 -0.83 16.05 -9.01
CA GLN A 107 -0.79 15.86 -10.46
C GLN A 107 -1.79 14.82 -10.98
N LEU A 108 -2.21 13.87 -10.14
CA LEU A 108 -2.89 12.66 -10.60
C LEU A 108 -4.28 12.44 -9.99
N ASN A 109 -4.60 13.07 -8.84
CA ASN A 109 -5.90 12.99 -8.19
C ASN A 109 -6.22 14.27 -7.40
N MET A 110 -6.75 15.27 -8.09
CA MET A 110 -7.01 16.59 -7.51
C MET A 110 -8.06 16.55 -6.38
N ASP A 111 -9.01 15.64 -6.42
CA ASP A 111 -10.04 15.51 -5.36
C ASP A 111 -9.41 14.99 -4.06
N LEU A 112 -8.55 13.98 -4.17
CA LEU A 112 -7.77 13.50 -3.03
C LEU A 112 -6.82 14.58 -2.52
N HIS A 113 -6.14 15.30 -3.42
CA HIS A 113 -5.22 16.39 -3.05
C HIS A 113 -5.91 17.44 -2.19
N LYS A 114 -7.05 17.96 -2.65
CA LYS A 114 -7.84 18.92 -1.91
C LYS A 114 -8.28 18.40 -0.54
N ARG A 115 -8.73 17.15 -0.47
CA ARG A 115 -9.12 16.51 0.80
C ARG A 115 -7.96 16.44 1.78
N LEU A 116 -6.77 16.08 1.31
CA LEU A 116 -5.55 16.02 2.11
C LEU A 116 -5.15 17.41 2.62
N GLU A 117 -5.14 18.44 1.75
CA GLU A 117 -4.79 19.80 2.14
C GLU A 117 -5.76 20.38 3.21
N GLU A 118 -7.07 20.26 2.95
CA GLU A 118 -8.09 20.82 3.84
C GLU A 118 -8.16 20.12 5.20
N ASN A 119 -7.70 18.85 5.30
CA ASN A 119 -7.87 18.01 6.49
C ASN A 119 -6.56 17.37 6.98
N LYS A 120 -5.41 18.06 6.81
CA LYS A 120 -4.07 17.49 7.09
C LYS A 120 -3.99 16.70 8.39
N GLY A 121 -4.32 17.33 9.51
CA GLY A 121 -4.19 16.71 10.84
C GLY A 121 -5.07 15.46 11.00
N TYR A 122 -6.29 15.52 10.46
CA TYR A 122 -7.22 14.40 10.49
C TYR A 122 -6.74 13.24 9.62
N CYS A 123 -6.30 13.50 8.39
CA CYS A 123 -5.74 12.48 7.51
C CYS A 123 -4.50 11.80 8.10
N ILE A 124 -3.57 12.56 8.70
CA ILE A 124 -2.41 11.98 9.39
C ILE A 124 -2.86 11.09 10.55
N SER A 125 -3.87 11.50 11.33
CA SER A 125 -4.40 10.70 12.43
C SER A 125 -4.99 9.37 11.95
N ILE A 126 -5.73 9.38 10.84
CA ILE A 126 -6.27 8.16 10.22
C ILE A 126 -5.13 7.24 9.74
N LEU A 127 -4.16 7.80 9.03
CA LEU A 127 -3.00 7.04 8.55
C LEU A 127 -2.14 6.47 9.68
N ASN A 128 -2.23 7.06 10.88
CA ASN A 128 -1.49 6.61 12.06
C ASN A 128 -2.22 5.50 12.84
N ILE A 129 -3.48 5.17 12.53
CA ILE A 129 -4.21 4.10 13.20
C ILE A 129 -3.43 2.78 13.07
N GLU A 130 -3.11 2.14 14.20
CA GLU A 130 -2.31 0.91 14.30
C GLU A 130 -0.88 0.99 13.70
N ARG A 131 -0.39 2.18 13.35
CA ARG A 131 0.98 2.37 12.87
C ARG A 131 1.92 2.68 14.02
N GLY A 132 3.04 1.97 14.11
CA GLY A 132 4.06 2.20 15.14
C GLY A 132 3.82 1.49 16.49
N ASN A 133 2.71 0.80 16.69
CA ASN A 133 2.36 0.11 17.95
C ASN A 133 2.72 -1.39 17.97
N GLY A 134 3.88 -1.74 17.41
CA GLY A 134 4.38 -3.13 17.42
C GLY A 134 3.76 -4.02 16.33
N LYS A 135 2.66 -3.63 15.69
CA LYS A 135 2.14 -4.28 14.49
C LYS A 135 2.56 -3.51 13.24
N ILE A 136 3.06 -4.23 12.26
CA ILE A 136 3.41 -3.65 10.97
C ILE A 136 2.15 -3.61 10.12
N ARG A 137 1.65 -2.40 9.82
CA ARG A 137 0.51 -2.19 8.93
C ARG A 137 0.95 -2.30 7.46
N LYS A 138 0.40 -3.28 6.72
CA LYS A 138 0.76 -3.60 5.32
C LYS A 138 -0.46 -3.50 4.39
N ASP A 139 -1.24 -2.46 4.52
CA ASP A 139 -2.47 -2.22 3.76
C ASP A 139 -2.26 -1.33 2.53
N ILE A 140 -1.21 -0.50 2.53
CA ILE A 140 -0.89 0.45 1.47
C ILE A 140 0.29 -0.07 0.66
N SER A 141 0.12 -0.22 -0.66
CA SER A 141 1.17 -0.60 -1.61
C SER A 141 1.60 0.57 -2.51
N LYS A 142 0.72 1.54 -2.70
CA LYS A 142 0.86 2.70 -3.59
C LYS A 142 0.01 3.86 -3.10
N MET A 143 0.24 5.07 -3.61
CA MET A 143 -0.49 6.27 -3.17
C MET A 143 -1.97 6.26 -3.62
N GLU A 144 -2.30 5.59 -4.71
CA GLU A 144 -3.70 5.36 -5.13
C GLU A 144 -4.54 4.68 -4.03
N ASP A 145 -3.95 3.84 -3.18
CA ASP A 145 -4.65 3.12 -2.10
C ASP A 145 -5.10 4.06 -0.95
N ILE A 146 -4.55 5.29 -0.87
CA ILE A 146 -4.86 6.24 0.20
C ILE A 146 -6.32 6.70 0.17
N GLU A 147 -6.90 6.85 -1.01
CA GLU A 147 -8.29 7.25 -1.15
C GLU A 147 -9.22 6.26 -0.45
N GLU A 148 -9.05 4.95 -0.72
CA GLU A 148 -9.81 3.88 -0.07
C GLU A 148 -9.62 3.86 1.45
N GLN A 149 -8.39 4.15 1.93
CA GLN A 149 -8.10 4.21 3.37
C GLN A 149 -8.83 5.36 4.08
N LEU A 150 -9.18 6.42 3.35
CA LEU A 150 -9.84 7.60 3.89
C LEU A 150 -11.37 7.55 3.76
N GLU A 151 -11.92 6.78 2.81
CA GLU A 151 -13.34 6.79 2.44
C GLU A 151 -14.29 6.66 3.63
N ILE A 152 -14.03 5.75 4.56
CA ILE A 152 -14.90 5.47 5.70
C ILE A 152 -14.89 6.56 6.78
N PHE A 153 -13.97 7.50 6.69
CA PHE A 153 -13.76 8.54 7.71
C PHE A 153 -14.35 9.90 7.32
N PHE A 154 -14.88 10.04 6.11
CA PHE A 154 -15.51 11.26 5.63
C PHE A 154 -16.96 11.01 5.25
N ASP A 155 -17.89 11.82 5.78
CA ASP A 155 -19.33 11.63 5.62
C ASP A 155 -19.80 11.60 4.16
N ASP A 156 -19.18 12.39 3.29
CA ASP A 156 -19.49 12.48 1.88
C ASP A 156 -19.18 11.16 1.14
N THR A 157 -18.02 10.57 1.41
CA THR A 157 -17.65 9.27 0.83
C THR A 157 -18.33 8.11 1.57
N PHE A 158 -18.38 8.13 2.90
CA PHE A 158 -19.02 7.09 3.70
C PHE A 158 -20.47 6.85 3.28
N ASN A 159 -21.25 7.93 3.07
CA ASN A 159 -22.65 7.83 2.67
C ASN A 159 -22.85 7.35 1.23
N SER A 160 -21.81 7.39 0.39
CA SER A 160 -21.84 6.90 -0.99
C SER A 160 -21.42 5.43 -1.14
N LEU A 161 -20.88 4.82 -0.08
CA LEU A 161 -20.45 3.42 -0.11
C LEU A 161 -21.65 2.47 -0.23
N GLU A 162 -21.55 1.51 -1.13
CA GLU A 162 -22.49 0.40 -1.22
C GLU A 162 -22.14 -0.66 -0.16
N TYR A 163 -23.06 -0.90 0.76
CA TYR A 163 -22.90 -1.95 1.76
C TYR A 163 -23.63 -3.22 1.35
N PRO A 164 -23.07 -4.41 1.61
CA PRO A 164 -23.78 -5.65 1.38
C PRO A 164 -25.08 -5.69 2.21
N GLU A 165 -26.15 -6.24 1.64
CA GLU A 165 -27.38 -6.45 2.39
C GLU A 165 -27.13 -7.30 3.63
N PHE A 166 -27.52 -6.79 4.79
CA PHE A 166 -27.44 -7.54 6.03
C PHE A 166 -28.44 -8.69 6.03
N LYS A 167 -28.01 -9.88 6.43
CA LYS A 167 -28.89 -11.01 6.65
C LYS A 167 -29.94 -10.65 7.72
N GLU A 168 -31.11 -11.25 7.60
CA GLU A 168 -32.19 -11.11 8.58
C GLU A 168 -31.68 -11.39 10.00
N GLY A 169 -32.03 -10.52 10.95
CA GLY A 169 -31.55 -10.58 12.34
C GLY A 169 -30.31 -9.72 12.68
N TYR A 170 -29.44 -9.35 11.72
CA TYR A 170 -28.31 -8.47 12.01
C TYR A 170 -28.74 -7.07 12.46
N ARG A 171 -29.85 -6.55 11.92
CA ARG A 171 -30.40 -5.24 12.31
C ARG A 171 -30.74 -5.17 13.80
N ASP A 172 -31.29 -6.23 14.35
CA ASP A 172 -31.65 -6.30 15.77
C ASP A 172 -30.42 -6.39 16.67
N ILE A 173 -29.39 -7.11 16.22
CA ILE A 173 -28.09 -7.17 16.91
C ILE A 173 -27.44 -5.78 16.93
N LEU A 174 -27.38 -5.10 15.78
CA LEU A 174 -26.82 -3.75 15.68
C LEU A 174 -27.58 -2.74 16.52
N LYS A 175 -28.92 -2.79 16.54
CA LYS A 175 -29.72 -1.91 17.41
C LYS A 175 -29.40 -2.12 18.88
N ARG A 176 -29.37 -3.36 19.35
CA ARG A 176 -29.00 -3.70 20.74
C ARG A 176 -27.57 -3.27 21.07
N TYR A 177 -26.65 -3.41 20.12
CA TYR A 177 -25.27 -2.93 20.29
C TYR A 177 -25.23 -1.41 20.43
N LEU A 178 -25.91 -0.65 19.56
CA LEU A 178 -26.00 0.80 19.61
C LEU A 178 -26.67 1.33 20.90
N GLU A 179 -27.72 0.63 21.39
CA GLU A 179 -28.38 0.95 22.65
C GLU A 179 -27.46 0.72 23.88
N ALA A 180 -26.60 -0.30 23.79
CA ALA A 180 -25.65 -0.63 24.85
C ALA A 180 -24.31 0.10 24.70
N PHE A 181 -24.05 0.74 23.55
CA PHE A 181 -22.78 1.38 23.25
C PHE A 181 -22.65 2.72 23.99
N ASN A 182 -21.66 2.79 24.85
CA ASN A 182 -21.29 4.05 25.50
C ASN A 182 -19.91 4.48 24.98
N ILE A 183 -19.86 5.57 24.23
CA ILE A 183 -18.65 6.07 23.58
C ILE A 183 -17.54 6.40 24.59
N ASN A 184 -17.91 6.78 25.82
CA ASN A 184 -16.97 7.09 26.88
C ASN A 184 -16.30 5.84 27.48
N ASP A 185 -16.99 4.68 27.47
CA ASP A 185 -16.44 3.43 27.97
C ASP A 185 -15.42 2.81 27.00
N ASP A 186 -15.47 3.15 25.73
CA ASP A 186 -14.55 2.60 24.70
C ASP A 186 -13.21 3.32 24.65
N VAL A 187 -13.19 4.59 25.09
CA VAL A 187 -11.94 5.37 25.22
C VAL A 187 -11.09 4.89 26.39
N ASP A 188 -11.72 4.50 27.52
CA ASP A 188 -11.02 4.04 28.72
C ASP A 188 -10.46 2.62 28.61
N ARG A 189 -10.93 1.80 27.67
CA ARG A 189 -10.42 0.42 27.45
C ARG A 189 -9.14 0.34 26.63
N LYS A 190 -8.72 1.45 26.02
CA LYS A 190 -7.50 1.53 25.18
C LYS A 190 -6.38 2.38 25.80
N SER A 191 -6.56 2.87 27.02
CA SER A 191 -5.52 3.56 27.79
C SER A 191 -4.67 2.63 28.65
#